data_3050f00bf2c0a9a5738de275328f42ff
#
_entry.id   3050f00bf2c0a9a5738de275328f42ff
#
_cell.length_a   1.000
_cell.length_b   1.000
_cell.length_c   1.000
_cell.angle_alpha   90.00
_cell.angle_beta   90.00
_cell.angle_gamma   90.00
#
_symmetry.space_group_name_H-M   'P 1'
#
loop_
_entity.id
_entity.type
_entity.pdbx_description
1 polymer ?
#
loop_
_entity_poly.entity_id
_entity_poly.type
_entity_poly.pdbx_seq_one_letter_code
_entity_poly.pdbx_strand_id
1 'polypeptide(L)'
;MVSSDILERAIETYNEYRSPMATAELLEAGSDTFVVRFEGPFCRMCCDYDYFEDVIYELAEYGEDPASIEVAEISYEGDETFVVEFAVSTASIQRRTQ
;
A
#
# COMPACT_ATOMS: atom_id res chain seq x y z
N MET A 1 10.58 -8.26 -4.74
CA MET A 1 10.12 -7.18 -5.63
C MET A 1 8.73 -7.49 -6.13
N VAL A 2 7.84 -6.51 -6.09
CA VAL A 2 6.44 -6.69 -6.48
C VAL A 2 6.25 -6.19 -7.91
N SER A 3 5.68 -7.01 -8.76
CA SER A 3 5.46 -6.60 -10.14
C SER A 3 4.31 -5.61 -10.21
N SER A 4 4.33 -4.74 -11.24
CA SER A 4 3.27 -3.76 -11.38
C SER A 4 1.92 -4.41 -11.67
N ASP A 5 1.92 -5.57 -12.33
CA ASP A 5 0.67 -6.30 -12.56
C ASP A 5 0.02 -6.70 -11.25
N ILE A 6 0.81 -7.23 -10.32
CA ILE A 6 0.30 -7.64 -9.02
C ILE A 6 -0.17 -6.43 -8.24
N LEU A 7 0.60 -5.34 -8.29
CA LEU A 7 0.20 -4.11 -7.62
C LEU A 7 -1.14 -3.60 -8.13
N GLU A 8 -1.33 -3.60 -9.44
CA GLU A 8 -2.57 -3.11 -10.00
C GLU A 8 -3.74 -4.00 -9.63
N ARG A 9 -3.54 -5.31 -9.61
CA ARG A 9 -4.60 -6.23 -9.22
C ARG A 9 -4.98 -6.06 -7.76
N ALA A 10 -3.98 -5.91 -6.90
CA ALA A 10 -4.23 -5.73 -5.48
C ALA A 10 -4.98 -4.44 -5.22
N ILE A 11 -4.60 -3.37 -5.92
CA ILE A 11 -5.26 -2.09 -5.77
C ILE A 11 -6.70 -2.16 -6.31
N GLU A 12 -6.90 -2.86 -7.39
CA GLU A 12 -8.23 -3.06 -7.94
C GLU A 12 -9.13 -3.76 -6.93
N THR A 13 -8.62 -4.82 -6.31
CA THR A 13 -9.36 -5.55 -5.29
C THR A 13 -9.60 -4.67 -4.06
N TYR A 14 -8.59 -3.91 -3.67
CA TYR A 14 -8.72 -2.97 -2.57
C TYR A 14 -9.90 -2.03 -2.80
N ASN A 15 -9.95 -1.45 -4.01
CA ASN A 15 -11.01 -0.50 -4.35
C ASN A 15 -12.38 -1.16 -4.37
N GLU A 16 -12.43 -2.41 -4.83
CA GLU A 16 -13.69 -3.13 -4.91
C GLU A 16 -14.38 -3.21 -3.56
N TYR A 17 -13.59 -3.41 -2.51
CA TYR A 17 -14.16 -3.62 -1.18
C TYR A 17 -14.21 -2.35 -0.34
N ARG A 18 -13.44 -1.33 -0.68
CA ARG A 18 -13.31 -0.16 0.20
C ARG A 18 -13.80 1.14 -0.40
N SER A 19 -13.84 1.24 -1.71
CA SER A 19 -14.33 2.45 -2.36
C SER A 19 -15.84 2.55 -2.15
N PRO A 20 -16.40 3.72 -1.92
CA PRO A 20 -15.77 5.06 -1.98
C PRO A 20 -15.19 5.54 -0.65
N MET A 21 -15.21 4.73 0.40
CA MET A 21 -14.66 5.14 1.68
C MET A 21 -13.17 5.41 1.54
N ALA A 22 -12.47 4.53 0.83
CA ALA A 22 -11.06 4.70 0.52
C ALA A 22 -10.83 4.19 -0.89
N THR A 23 -10.27 5.05 -1.75
CA THR A 23 -9.97 4.68 -3.14
C THR A 23 -8.47 4.84 -3.35
N ALA A 24 -7.82 3.80 -3.83
CA ALA A 24 -6.38 3.79 -4.04
C ALA A 24 -6.05 3.89 -5.51
N GLU A 25 -4.94 4.57 -5.80
CA GLU A 25 -4.44 4.71 -7.17
C GLU A 25 -2.92 4.54 -7.14
N LEU A 26 -2.41 3.63 -7.96
CA LEU A 26 -0.97 3.42 -8.07
C LEU A 26 -0.35 4.54 -8.85
N LEU A 27 0.57 5.29 -8.23
CA LEU A 27 1.25 6.40 -8.88
C LEU A 27 2.58 5.99 -9.47
N GLU A 28 3.34 5.15 -8.75
CA GLU A 28 4.65 4.72 -9.19
C GLU A 28 4.90 3.31 -8.73
N ALA A 29 5.67 2.57 -9.51
CA ALA A 29 6.13 1.24 -9.12
C ALA A 29 7.60 1.12 -9.51
N GLY A 30 8.46 1.08 -8.49
CA GLY A 30 9.89 0.92 -8.68
C GLY A 30 10.33 -0.48 -8.33
N SER A 31 11.65 -0.67 -8.26
CA SER A 31 12.19 -2.00 -7.99
C SER A 31 11.99 -2.40 -6.53
N ASP A 32 12.05 -1.47 -5.60
CA ASP A 32 11.89 -1.78 -4.18
C ASP A 32 10.99 -0.80 -3.44
N THR A 33 10.27 0.05 -4.18
CA THR A 33 9.27 0.95 -3.59
C THR A 33 8.10 1.09 -4.53
N PHE A 34 6.95 1.45 -3.99
CA PHE A 34 5.83 1.86 -4.82
C PHE A 34 5.04 2.92 -4.08
N VAL A 35 4.35 3.75 -4.83
CA VAL A 35 3.65 4.91 -4.29
C VAL A 35 2.19 4.82 -4.66
N VAL A 36 1.32 5.01 -3.67
CA VAL A 36 -0.13 4.89 -3.84
C VAL A 36 -0.79 6.14 -3.30
N ARG A 37 -1.73 6.68 -4.04
CA ARG A 37 -2.56 7.78 -3.56
C ARG A 37 -3.87 7.21 -3.04
N PHE A 38 -4.26 7.67 -1.85
CA PHE A 38 -5.51 7.25 -1.20
C PHE A 38 -6.41 8.46 -1.06
N GLU A 39 -7.66 8.31 -1.47
CA GLU A 39 -8.65 9.38 -1.37
C GLU A 39 -9.92 8.84 -0.72
N GLY A 40 -10.60 9.70 0.03
CA GLY A 40 -11.90 9.35 0.56
C GLY A 40 -12.10 9.84 1.97
N PRO A 41 -13.33 9.73 2.48
CA PRO A 41 -13.65 10.20 3.82
C PRO A 41 -12.96 9.43 4.95
N PHE A 42 -12.29 8.31 4.63
CA PHE A 42 -11.53 7.59 5.66
C PHE A 42 -10.52 8.49 6.35
N CYS A 43 -10.08 9.55 5.68
CA CYS A 43 -9.10 10.47 6.23
C CYS A 43 -9.62 11.16 7.49
N ARG A 44 -10.92 11.14 7.71
CA ARG A 44 -11.52 11.76 8.89
C ARG A 44 -11.67 10.79 10.04
N MET A 45 -11.26 9.55 9.83
CA MET A 45 -11.42 8.51 10.85
C MET A 45 -10.13 8.34 11.62
N CYS A 46 -10.23 7.74 12.79
CA CYS A 46 -9.08 7.59 13.66
C CYS A 46 -8.10 6.52 13.21
N CYS A 47 -8.51 5.65 12.29
CA CYS A 47 -7.72 4.48 11.92
C CYS A 47 -7.27 4.52 10.47
N ASP A 48 -6.86 5.71 10.00
CA ASP A 48 -6.46 5.87 8.61
C ASP A 48 -5.24 5.01 8.24
N TYR A 49 -4.35 4.79 9.20
CA TYR A 49 -3.17 3.97 8.95
C TYR A 49 -3.55 2.55 8.54
N ASP A 50 -4.63 2.04 9.10
CA ASP A 50 -5.10 0.70 8.75
C ASP A 50 -5.48 0.61 7.28
N TYR A 51 -6.03 1.67 6.72
CA TYR A 51 -6.37 1.69 5.31
C TYR A 51 -5.14 1.59 4.43
N PHE A 52 -4.02 2.15 4.88
CA PHE A 52 -2.78 2.05 4.12
C PHE A 52 -2.23 0.63 4.19
N GLU A 53 -2.24 0.05 5.38
CA GLU A 53 -1.72 -1.30 5.56
C GLU A 53 -2.56 -2.35 4.85
N ASP A 54 -3.82 -2.07 4.62
CA ASP A 54 -4.69 -3.01 3.93
C ASP A 54 -4.21 -3.31 2.51
N VAL A 55 -3.49 -2.38 1.89
CA VAL A 55 -2.89 -2.65 0.58
C VAL A 55 -1.87 -3.79 0.70
N ILE A 56 -1.12 -3.79 1.80
CA ILE A 56 -0.13 -4.85 2.03
C ILE A 56 -0.84 -6.20 2.16
N TYR A 57 -1.97 -6.22 2.85
CA TYR A 57 -2.71 -7.47 3.02
C TYR A 57 -3.33 -7.95 1.71
N GLU A 58 -3.75 -7.01 0.85
CA GLU A 58 -4.24 -7.41 -0.46
C GLU A 58 -3.12 -8.01 -1.30
N LEU A 59 -1.92 -7.45 -1.19
CA LEU A 59 -0.77 -8.00 -1.89
C LEU A 59 -0.45 -9.41 -1.39
N ALA A 60 -0.66 -9.67 -0.11
CA ALA A 60 -0.44 -10.99 0.44
C ALA A 60 -1.35 -12.04 -0.21
N GLU A 61 -2.54 -11.63 -0.62
CA GLU A 61 -3.46 -12.54 -1.30
C GLU A 61 -2.94 -12.96 -2.66
N TYR A 62 -2.01 -12.20 -3.22
CA TYR A 62 -1.40 -12.51 -4.51
C TYR A 62 -0.01 -13.10 -4.37
N GLY A 63 0.34 -13.56 -3.16
CA GLY A 63 1.56 -14.29 -2.95
C GLY A 63 2.74 -13.49 -2.42
N GLU A 64 2.54 -12.21 -2.15
CA GLU A 64 3.62 -11.39 -1.61
C GLU A 64 3.75 -11.59 -0.11
N ASP A 65 4.96 -11.44 0.39
CA ASP A 65 5.23 -11.59 1.82
C ASP A 65 4.92 -10.27 2.53
N PRO A 66 3.86 -10.19 3.35
CA PRO A 66 3.53 -8.92 3.99
C PRO A 66 4.62 -8.45 4.95
N ALA A 67 5.44 -9.35 5.45
CA ALA A 67 6.52 -8.95 6.35
C ALA A 67 7.64 -8.21 5.62
N SER A 68 7.69 -8.30 4.30
CA SER A 68 8.71 -7.62 3.53
C SER A 68 8.27 -6.25 3.03
N ILE A 69 7.04 -5.85 3.31
CA ILE A 69 6.49 -4.59 2.81
C ILE A 69 6.11 -3.73 4.00
N GLU A 70 6.48 -2.47 3.96
CA GLU A 70 6.15 -1.55 5.04
C GLU A 70 5.81 -0.17 4.49
N VAL A 71 5.05 0.58 5.27
CA VAL A 71 4.76 1.97 4.96
C VAL A 71 6.01 2.77 5.29
N ALA A 72 6.60 3.38 4.27
CA ALA A 72 7.85 4.11 4.44
C ALA A 72 7.62 5.58 4.70
N GLU A 73 6.65 6.18 4.02
CA GLU A 73 6.41 7.61 4.17
C GLU A 73 4.96 7.91 3.84
N ILE A 74 4.36 8.83 4.59
CA ILE A 74 2.98 9.26 4.37
C ILE A 74 2.98 10.77 4.23
N SER A 75 2.37 11.26 3.15
CA SER A 75 2.22 12.69 2.89
C SER A 75 0.74 13.01 2.77
N TYR A 76 0.29 13.99 3.55
CA TYR A 76 -1.07 14.45 3.47
C TYR A 76 -1.16 15.56 2.43
N GLU A 77 -1.97 15.32 1.40
CA GLU A 77 -2.10 16.28 0.31
C GLU A 77 -3.31 17.20 0.47
N GLY A 78 -4.07 17.03 1.56
CA GLY A 78 -5.25 17.84 1.79
C GLY A 78 -6.50 17.23 1.16
N ASP A 79 -7.67 17.75 1.57
CA ASP A 79 -8.94 17.34 0.96
C ASP A 79 -9.13 15.84 0.88
N GLU A 80 -8.82 15.15 1.99
CA GLU A 80 -9.05 13.71 2.07
C GLU A 80 -8.17 12.91 1.13
N THR A 81 -6.94 13.40 0.91
CA THR A 81 -5.99 12.74 0.02
C THR A 81 -4.67 12.50 0.73
N PHE A 82 -4.19 11.26 0.68
CA PHE A 82 -2.87 10.89 1.17
C PHE A 82 -2.07 10.28 0.04
N VAL A 83 -0.76 10.54 0.05
CA VAL A 83 0.17 9.85 -0.84
C VAL A 83 1.11 9.06 0.04
N VAL A 84 1.18 7.75 -0.17
CA VAL A 84 1.92 6.86 0.69
C VAL A 84 2.96 6.10 -0.10
N GLU A 85 4.19 6.14 0.39
CA GLU A 85 5.27 5.35 -0.20
C GLU A 85 5.44 4.07 0.61
N PHE A 86 5.45 2.96 -0.09
CA PHE A 86 5.69 1.65 0.50
C PHE A 86 7.06 1.16 0.08
N ALA A 87 7.78 0.55 1.01
CA ALA A 87 9.09 -0.03 0.72
C ALA A 87 9.00 -1.54 0.78
N VAL A 88 9.61 -2.19 -0.21
CA VAL A 88 9.66 -3.63 -0.29
C VAL A 88 11.09 -4.06 0.02
N SER A 89 11.26 -4.84 1.08
CA SER A 89 12.57 -5.24 1.53
C SER A 89 12.95 -6.58 0.95
N THR A 90 13.97 -6.59 0.10
CA THR A 90 14.53 -7.85 -0.38
C THR A 90 15.55 -8.39 0.61
N ALA A 91 15.85 -7.61 1.65
CA ALA A 91 16.82 -8.00 2.66
C ALA A 91 16.19 -8.66 3.86
N SER A 92 14.87 -8.92 3.82
CA SER A 92 14.20 -9.51 4.96
C SER A 92 14.78 -10.87 5.33
N ILE A 93 15.22 -11.62 4.31
CA ILE A 93 15.83 -12.92 4.55
C ILE A 93 17.14 -12.75 5.33
N GLN A 94 17.90 -11.74 4.97
CA GLN A 94 19.18 -11.49 5.63
C GLN A 94 18.96 -11.12 7.09
N ARG A 95 17.94 -10.36 7.37
CA ARG A 95 17.68 -9.99 8.74
C ARG A 95 17.36 -11.18 9.61
N ARG A 96 16.73 -12.18 9.03
CA ARG A 96 16.37 -13.36 9.79
C ARG A 96 17.56 -14.21 10.18
N THR A 97 18.67 -14.02 9.49
CA THR A 97 19.85 -14.79 9.79
C THR A 97 20.69 -14.20 10.90
N GLN A 98 20.29 -13.08 11.42
CA GLN A 98 21.07 -12.38 12.45
C GLN A 98 20.79 -12.90 13.85
#